data_3c3a026b04525586d94a98ef81cd0fcc
#
_entry.id   3c3a026b04525586d94a98ef81cd0fcc
#
_cell.length_a   1.000
_cell.length_b   1.000
_cell.length_c   1.000
_cell.angle_alpha   90.00
_cell.angle_beta   90.00
_cell.angle_gamma   90.00
#
_symmetry.space_group_name_H-M   'P 1'
#
loop_
_entity.id
_entity.type
_entity.pdbx_description
1 polymer ?
#
loop_
_entity_poly.entity_id
_entity_poly.type
_entity_poly.pdbx_seq_one_letter_code
_entity_poly.pdbx_strand_id
1 'polypeptide(L)'
;MQVSAYESDQKRGKARVQKMYCAKQRVLSKEEFDELGNWNVELLWAEKDEAMEQYQNSSVPKVKLEEVAEIFRGKMVKEKSMEGNIGLINISNVVGVHLDYAAIDCFQDEIRNVLKYELAEGDVLVTNRGTAIRAGVFEKQDKVCIPSANLTAIRPKEALNGKYLSIFIESPVGQTLLKSIQRGATILNINHKDLCELMISLPSLEQQEKIVEEYEREAKLYQKITKEAQERWEAARIKLYKELY
;
A
#
# COMPACT_ATOMS: atom_id res chain seq x y z
N MET A 1 21.28 22.76 13.79
CA MET A 1 20.22 23.45 13.04
C MET A 1 18.90 22.93 13.56
N GLN A 2 18.03 23.77 14.12
CA GLN A 2 16.72 23.35 14.60
C GLN A 2 15.78 23.35 13.38
N VAL A 3 15.42 22.18 12.86
CA VAL A 3 14.38 22.07 11.86
C VAL A 3 13.06 21.94 12.60
N SER A 4 12.34 23.03 12.72
CA SER A 4 11.02 23.06 13.32
C SER A 4 9.99 22.83 12.21
N ALA A 5 9.20 21.76 12.29
CA ALA A 5 8.01 21.59 11.46
C ALA A 5 7.00 22.75 11.60
N TYR A 6 7.25 23.62 12.55
CA TYR A 6 6.50 24.84 12.87
C TYR A 6 6.46 25.87 11.73
N GLU A 7 7.55 26.01 10.95
CA GLU A 7 7.60 27.03 9.88
C GLU A 7 6.76 26.65 8.64
N SER A 8 6.56 25.37 8.39
CA SER A 8 5.75 24.94 7.25
C SER A 8 4.25 25.05 7.47
N ASP A 9 3.79 25.00 8.73
CA ASP A 9 2.36 25.01 9.09
C ASP A 9 1.80 26.41 9.36
N GLN A 10 2.63 27.40 9.71
CA GLN A 10 2.17 28.80 9.81
C GLN A 10 1.60 29.32 8.49
N LYS A 11 2.05 28.80 7.34
CA LYS A 11 1.55 29.17 6.02
C LYS A 11 0.17 28.54 5.68
N ARG A 12 -0.31 27.56 6.47
CA ARG A 12 -1.59 26.84 6.22
C ARG A 12 -2.72 27.17 7.17
N GLY A 13 -2.52 28.01 8.20
CA GLY A 13 -3.57 28.60 9.03
C GLY A 13 -4.44 27.66 9.87
N LYS A 14 -3.98 26.46 10.25
CA LYS A 14 -4.76 25.48 11.02
C LYS A 14 -4.22 25.30 12.45
N ALA A 15 -4.81 26.03 13.41
CA ALA A 15 -4.45 25.97 14.84
C ALA A 15 -4.55 24.58 15.50
N ARG A 16 -5.28 23.63 14.94
CA ARG A 16 -5.48 22.29 15.50
C ARG A 16 -4.31 21.34 15.24
N VAL A 17 -3.55 21.57 14.17
CA VAL A 17 -2.35 20.81 13.81
C VAL A 17 -1.19 21.19 14.74
N GLN A 18 -1.12 22.44 15.14
CA GLN A 18 -0.10 23.02 16.01
C GLN A 18 0.10 22.26 17.33
N LYS A 19 -0.99 21.78 17.97
CA LYS A 19 -0.93 21.06 19.26
C LYS A 19 -0.38 19.64 19.16
N MET A 20 -0.53 18.98 18.01
CA MET A 20 -0.02 17.63 17.77
C MET A 20 1.49 17.63 17.42
N TYR A 21 1.94 18.65 16.70
CA TYR A 21 3.36 18.74 16.27
C TYR A 21 4.30 19.27 17.34
N CYS A 22 3.84 20.12 18.26
CA CYS A 22 4.66 20.62 19.37
C CYS A 22 5.13 19.54 20.36
N ALA A 23 4.52 18.36 20.37
CA ALA A 23 4.91 17.26 21.24
C ALA A 23 6.11 16.44 20.73
N LYS A 24 6.51 16.62 19.47
CA LYS A 24 7.60 15.86 18.84
C LYS A 24 8.61 16.82 18.18
N GLN A 25 9.61 17.26 18.90
CA GLN A 25 10.77 18.00 18.36
C GLN A 25 12.00 17.10 18.39
N ARG A 26 12.72 17.02 17.28
CA ARG A 26 14.03 16.38 17.20
C ARG A 26 15.07 17.42 16.74
N VAL A 27 16.16 17.48 17.45
CA VAL A 27 17.36 18.23 17.04
C VAL A 27 18.31 17.23 16.40
N LEU A 28 18.63 17.44 15.13
CA LEU A 28 19.60 16.65 14.40
C LEU A 28 20.98 17.32 14.52
N SER A 29 22.02 16.52 14.66
CA SER A 29 23.38 16.98 14.43
C SER A 29 23.58 17.29 12.93
N LYS A 30 24.64 18.03 12.61
CA LYS A 30 24.97 18.34 11.22
C LYS A 30 25.36 17.08 10.46
N GLU A 31 26.04 16.15 11.14
CA GLU A 31 26.45 14.86 10.58
C GLU A 31 25.25 13.98 10.26
N GLU A 32 24.29 13.83 11.19
CA GLU A 32 23.03 13.10 10.96
C GLU A 32 22.23 13.71 9.80
N PHE A 33 22.30 15.03 9.65
CA PHE A 33 21.62 15.75 8.59
C PHE A 33 22.25 15.52 7.20
N ASP A 34 23.57 15.50 7.13
CA ASP A 34 24.32 15.29 5.89
C ASP A 34 24.25 13.82 5.43
N GLU A 35 24.16 12.85 6.37
CA GLU A 35 23.98 11.42 6.07
C GLU A 35 22.58 11.08 5.54
N LEU A 36 21.55 11.81 5.95
CA LEU A 36 20.18 11.54 5.54
C LEU A 36 19.89 11.80 4.06
N GLY A 37 20.72 12.58 3.35
CA GLY A 37 20.65 12.81 1.89
C GLY A 37 19.28 13.19 1.32
N ASN A 38 18.23 13.17 2.14
CA ASN A 38 16.84 13.39 1.82
C ASN A 38 16.10 14.09 2.96
N TRP A 39 15.40 15.18 2.64
CA TRP A 39 14.53 15.94 3.56
C TRP A 39 13.20 15.23 3.84
N ASN A 40 13.20 13.92 4.04
CA ASN A 40 11.95 13.24 4.36
C ASN A 40 11.68 13.30 5.86
N VAL A 41 10.92 14.31 6.27
CA VAL A 41 10.52 14.54 7.66
C VAL A 41 9.78 13.32 8.23
N GLU A 42 9.03 12.58 7.43
CA GLU A 42 8.32 11.38 7.86
C GLU A 42 9.28 10.25 8.23
N LEU A 43 10.41 10.10 7.53
CA LEU A 43 11.43 9.13 7.87
C LEU A 43 12.09 9.45 9.23
N LEU A 44 12.37 10.73 9.47
CA LEU A 44 12.92 11.21 10.74
C LEU A 44 12.00 10.97 11.94
N TRP A 45 10.70 10.94 11.71
CA TRP A 45 9.71 10.66 12.73
C TRP A 45 9.49 9.17 12.92
N ALA A 46 9.62 8.40 11.85
CA ALA A 46 9.45 6.96 11.84
C ALA A 46 10.56 6.21 12.60
N GLU A 47 11.78 6.75 12.65
CA GLU A 47 12.87 6.14 13.42
C GLU A 47 12.58 6.02 14.92
N LYS A 48 11.58 6.76 15.43
CA LYS A 48 11.09 6.67 16.82
C LYS A 48 9.72 6.02 16.95
N ASP A 49 9.18 5.49 15.87
CA ASP A 49 7.97 4.69 15.92
C ASP A 49 8.35 3.31 16.45
N GLU A 50 7.64 2.86 17.49
CA GLU A 50 7.87 1.56 18.13
C GLU A 50 7.90 0.41 17.11
N ALA A 51 7.06 0.48 16.07
CA ALA A 51 7.02 -0.51 15.01
C ALA A 51 8.31 -0.51 14.18
N MET A 52 8.89 0.67 13.90
CA MET A 52 10.15 0.78 13.17
C MET A 52 11.33 0.33 14.03
N GLU A 53 11.36 0.64 15.32
CA GLU A 53 12.37 0.13 16.25
C GLU A 53 12.31 -1.40 16.32
N GLN A 54 11.11 -1.98 16.45
CA GLN A 54 10.92 -3.43 16.42
C GLN A 54 11.39 -4.04 15.10
N TYR A 55 11.07 -3.40 13.97
CA TYR A 55 11.55 -3.85 12.66
C TYR A 55 13.07 -3.80 12.58
N GLN A 56 13.70 -2.71 12.99
CA GLN A 56 15.16 -2.55 12.93
C GLN A 56 15.88 -3.56 13.81
N ASN A 57 15.38 -3.80 15.02
CA ASN A 57 15.97 -4.70 16.02
C ASN A 57 15.56 -6.17 15.85
N SER A 58 14.63 -6.47 14.94
CA SER A 58 14.18 -7.84 14.67
C SER A 58 15.31 -8.70 14.10
N SER A 59 15.38 -9.93 14.62
CA SER A 59 16.27 -10.98 14.10
C SER A 59 15.78 -11.61 12.79
N VAL A 60 14.57 -11.28 12.34
CA VAL A 60 14.02 -11.74 11.05
C VAL A 60 14.89 -11.19 9.92
N PRO A 61 15.36 -12.05 8.99
CA PRO A 61 16.15 -11.62 7.85
C PRO A 61 15.45 -10.51 7.06
N LYS A 62 16.22 -9.53 6.61
CA LYS A 62 15.75 -8.46 5.74
C LYS A 62 16.45 -8.60 4.40
N VAL A 63 15.68 -8.58 3.33
CA VAL A 63 16.16 -8.76 1.97
C VAL A 63 15.63 -7.67 1.06
N LYS A 64 16.33 -7.38 -0.03
CA LYS A 64 15.80 -6.50 -1.07
C LYS A 64 14.65 -7.17 -1.78
N LEU A 65 13.62 -6.41 -2.10
CA LEU A 65 12.42 -6.93 -2.76
C LEU A 65 12.75 -7.59 -4.11
N GLU A 66 13.70 -7.05 -4.89
CA GLU A 66 14.14 -7.62 -6.17
C GLU A 66 14.79 -9.01 -6.06
N GLU A 67 15.34 -9.36 -4.90
CA GLU A 67 15.96 -10.68 -4.71
C GLU A 67 14.89 -11.77 -4.66
N VAL A 68 13.71 -11.46 -4.12
CA VAL A 68 12.62 -12.41 -3.85
C VAL A 68 11.36 -12.19 -4.69
N ALA A 69 11.37 -11.24 -5.62
CA ALA A 69 10.27 -10.98 -6.54
C ALA A 69 10.74 -10.44 -7.89
N GLU A 70 9.90 -10.58 -8.92
CA GLU A 70 9.98 -9.82 -10.16
C GLU A 70 9.07 -8.60 -10.06
N ILE A 71 9.53 -7.45 -10.54
CA ILE A 71 8.79 -6.19 -10.41
C ILE A 71 8.62 -5.59 -11.79
N PHE A 72 7.37 -5.28 -12.16
CA PHE A 72 7.07 -4.65 -13.44
C PHE A 72 5.95 -3.63 -13.31
N ARG A 73 6.00 -2.60 -14.18
CA ARG A 73 4.97 -1.55 -14.22
C ARG A 73 3.80 -1.96 -15.09
N GLY A 74 2.63 -1.46 -14.76
CA GLY A 74 1.44 -1.61 -15.59
C GLY A 74 1.51 -0.79 -16.89
N LYS A 75 0.54 -1.05 -17.76
CA LYS A 75 0.41 -0.44 -19.10
C LYS A 75 -0.54 0.76 -19.06
N MET A 76 -0.17 1.81 -19.80
CA MET A 76 -1.11 2.90 -20.08
C MET A 76 -2.10 2.45 -21.15
N VAL A 77 -3.38 2.47 -20.82
CA VAL A 77 -4.48 2.19 -21.74
C VAL A 77 -5.31 3.47 -21.89
N LYS A 78 -5.47 3.94 -23.13
CA LYS A 78 -6.18 5.20 -23.44
C LYS A 78 -7.68 4.98 -23.54
N GLU A 79 -8.08 3.96 -24.28
CA GLU A 79 -9.49 3.63 -24.52
C GLU A 79 -9.90 2.48 -23.61
N LYS A 80 -10.84 2.76 -22.74
CA LYS A 80 -11.39 1.81 -21.79
C LYS A 80 -12.86 1.64 -22.05
N SER A 81 -13.36 0.45 -21.78
CA SER A 81 -14.80 0.13 -21.89
C SER A 81 -15.18 -0.85 -20.78
N MET A 82 -16.46 -1.12 -20.65
CA MET A 82 -16.94 -2.22 -19.79
C MET A 82 -16.84 -3.58 -20.48
N GLU A 83 -16.66 -3.58 -21.80
CA GLU A 83 -16.52 -4.76 -22.62
C GLU A 83 -15.14 -4.82 -23.26
N GLY A 84 -14.56 -6.02 -23.35
CA GLY A 84 -13.24 -6.24 -23.93
C GLY A 84 -12.66 -7.60 -23.54
N ASN A 85 -11.67 -8.05 -24.30
CA ASN A 85 -11.03 -9.34 -24.06
C ASN A 85 -9.93 -9.27 -22.99
N ILE A 86 -9.52 -8.07 -22.56
CA ILE A 86 -8.47 -7.87 -21.55
C ILE A 86 -9.03 -7.02 -20.42
N GLY A 87 -8.87 -7.49 -19.17
CA GLY A 87 -9.19 -6.76 -17.95
C GLY A 87 -8.07 -5.81 -17.54
N LEU A 88 -8.43 -4.63 -17.08
CA LEU A 88 -7.50 -3.60 -16.60
C LEU A 88 -7.74 -3.32 -15.12
N ILE A 89 -6.79 -3.74 -14.30
CA ILE A 89 -6.84 -3.46 -12.86
C ILE A 89 -6.35 -2.03 -12.61
N ASN A 90 -7.19 -1.23 -11.97
CA ASN A 90 -6.89 0.16 -11.62
C ASN A 90 -6.66 0.32 -10.11
N ILE A 91 -6.21 1.52 -9.70
CA ILE A 91 -6.04 1.87 -8.28
C ILE A 91 -7.35 1.67 -7.50
N SER A 92 -8.50 1.98 -8.10
CA SER A 92 -9.83 1.81 -7.47
C SER A 92 -10.15 0.37 -7.11
N ASN A 93 -9.55 -0.60 -7.80
CA ASN A 93 -9.76 -2.01 -7.51
C ASN A 93 -8.91 -2.49 -6.31
N VAL A 94 -7.91 -1.72 -5.86
CA VAL A 94 -7.07 -2.08 -4.72
C VAL A 94 -7.72 -1.58 -3.42
N VAL A 95 -8.36 -2.49 -2.69
CA VAL A 95 -9.16 -2.18 -1.50
C VAL A 95 -8.57 -2.75 -0.20
N GLY A 96 -7.26 -2.92 -0.17
CA GLY A 96 -6.49 -3.59 0.88
C GLY A 96 -5.86 -4.86 0.34
N VAL A 97 -5.64 -5.87 1.20
CA VAL A 97 -4.98 -7.14 0.82
C VAL A 97 -5.67 -7.87 -0.35
N HIS A 98 -6.95 -7.57 -0.57
CA HIS A 98 -7.74 -8.11 -1.69
C HIS A 98 -7.99 -7.06 -2.77
N LEU A 99 -8.31 -7.53 -3.98
CA LEU A 99 -8.78 -6.69 -5.07
C LEU A 99 -10.30 -6.79 -5.21
N ASP A 100 -10.93 -5.67 -5.56
CA ASP A 100 -12.34 -5.64 -5.95
C ASP A 100 -12.46 -5.87 -7.46
N TYR A 101 -13.10 -6.95 -7.83
CA TYR A 101 -13.33 -7.35 -9.22
C TYR A 101 -14.72 -6.99 -9.76
N ALA A 102 -15.59 -6.38 -8.95
CA ALA A 102 -16.98 -6.09 -9.33
C ALA A 102 -17.08 -5.10 -10.50
N ALA A 103 -16.11 -4.19 -10.65
CA ALA A 103 -16.12 -3.18 -11.71
C ALA A 103 -14.71 -3.01 -12.30
N ILE A 104 -14.27 -4.02 -13.06
CA ILE A 104 -12.98 -3.96 -13.77
C ILE A 104 -13.20 -3.30 -15.13
N ASP A 105 -12.44 -2.25 -15.42
CA ASP A 105 -12.34 -1.72 -16.77
C ASP A 105 -11.79 -2.80 -17.71
N CYS A 106 -12.25 -2.79 -18.96
CA CYS A 106 -11.78 -3.68 -20.00
C CYS A 106 -11.30 -2.86 -21.21
N PHE A 107 -10.60 -3.50 -22.10
CA PHE A 107 -10.27 -2.96 -23.41
C PHE A 107 -10.03 -4.08 -24.42
N GLN A 108 -10.05 -3.70 -25.71
CA GLN A 108 -9.80 -4.63 -26.80
C GLN A 108 -8.36 -4.48 -27.28
N ASP A 109 -7.57 -5.56 -27.22
CA ASP A 109 -6.22 -5.61 -27.80
C ASP A 109 -5.88 -7.07 -28.15
N GLU A 110 -4.82 -7.27 -28.92
CA GLU A 110 -4.26 -8.60 -29.12
C GLU A 110 -3.50 -9.06 -27.87
N ILE A 111 -3.74 -10.27 -27.42
CA ILE A 111 -3.12 -10.81 -26.20
C ILE A 111 -1.59 -10.70 -26.24
N ARG A 112 -0.96 -10.96 -27.41
CA ARG A 112 0.50 -10.83 -27.58
C ARG A 112 1.07 -9.46 -27.21
N ASN A 113 0.28 -8.38 -27.33
CA ASN A 113 0.70 -7.01 -27.02
C ASN A 113 0.72 -6.73 -25.51
N VAL A 114 0.11 -7.60 -24.71
CA VAL A 114 -0.04 -7.42 -23.27
C VAL A 114 0.61 -8.52 -22.44
N LEU A 115 1.10 -9.61 -23.04
CA LEU A 115 1.69 -10.76 -22.35
C LEU A 115 2.73 -10.37 -21.28
N LYS A 116 3.58 -9.38 -21.59
CA LYS A 116 4.60 -8.92 -20.63
C LYS A 116 4.04 -8.18 -19.40
N TYR A 117 2.75 -7.87 -19.42
CA TYR A 117 2.04 -7.22 -18.31
C TYR A 117 1.02 -8.15 -17.66
N GLU A 118 0.87 -9.38 -18.18
CA GLU A 118 -0.12 -10.33 -17.70
C GLU A 118 0.12 -10.66 -16.24
N LEU A 119 -0.97 -10.57 -15.47
CA LEU A 119 -0.98 -10.92 -14.05
C LEU A 119 -1.17 -12.42 -13.87
N ALA A 120 -0.39 -12.99 -12.98
CA ALA A 120 -0.53 -14.36 -12.50
C ALA A 120 -1.12 -14.39 -11.10
N GLU A 121 -1.73 -15.53 -10.73
CA GLU A 121 -2.20 -15.79 -9.37
C GLU A 121 -1.12 -15.48 -8.35
N GLY A 122 -1.47 -14.70 -7.30
CA GLY A 122 -0.53 -14.33 -6.25
C GLY A 122 0.33 -13.10 -6.52
N ASP A 123 0.26 -12.48 -7.72
CA ASP A 123 0.90 -11.19 -7.99
C ASP A 123 0.37 -10.12 -7.05
N VAL A 124 1.25 -9.31 -6.49
CA VAL A 124 0.88 -8.20 -5.59
C VAL A 124 0.88 -6.89 -6.38
N LEU A 125 -0.26 -6.20 -6.36
CA LEU A 125 -0.41 -4.90 -7.01
C LEU A 125 -0.25 -3.79 -5.99
N VAL A 126 0.74 -2.91 -6.21
CA VAL A 126 1.01 -1.76 -5.34
C VAL A 126 0.72 -0.47 -6.08
N THR A 127 0.03 0.47 -5.44
CA THR A 127 -0.17 1.80 -6.00
C THR A 127 1.16 2.53 -6.08
N ASN A 128 1.56 2.93 -7.28
CA ASN A 128 2.82 3.64 -7.48
C ASN A 128 2.63 5.15 -7.60
N ARG A 129 1.39 5.67 -7.53
CA ARG A 129 1.07 7.08 -7.70
C ARG A 129 -0.01 7.53 -6.73
N GLY A 130 0.17 8.73 -6.13
CA GLY A 130 -0.76 9.32 -5.17
C GLY A 130 -0.25 9.25 -3.74
N THR A 131 -1.05 9.78 -2.81
CA THR A 131 -0.70 9.86 -1.38
C THR A 131 -1.00 8.57 -0.61
N ALA A 132 -2.00 7.82 -1.06
CA ALA A 132 -2.38 6.54 -0.44
C ALA A 132 -1.62 5.40 -1.10
N ILE A 133 -0.81 4.70 -0.32
CA ILE A 133 -0.14 3.48 -0.75
C ILE A 133 -1.03 2.32 -0.34
N ARG A 134 -1.44 1.51 -1.31
CA ARG A 134 -2.27 0.33 -1.11
C ARG A 134 -1.63 -0.86 -1.81
N ALA A 135 -1.82 -2.04 -1.26
CA ALA A 135 -1.40 -3.27 -1.87
C ALA A 135 -2.54 -4.30 -1.86
N GLY A 136 -2.66 -5.07 -2.93
CA GLY A 136 -3.65 -6.13 -3.03
C GLY A 136 -3.13 -7.29 -3.86
N VAL A 137 -3.56 -8.49 -3.54
CA VAL A 137 -3.14 -9.72 -4.22
C VAL A 137 -4.10 -10.03 -5.35
N PHE A 138 -3.55 -10.31 -6.52
CA PHE A 138 -4.32 -10.71 -7.67
C PHE A 138 -4.74 -12.18 -7.56
N GLU A 139 -6.03 -12.42 -7.76
CA GLU A 139 -6.64 -13.73 -7.91
C GLU A 139 -6.98 -13.95 -9.38
N LYS A 140 -6.69 -15.12 -9.91
CA LYS A 140 -6.85 -15.42 -11.33
C LYS A 140 -8.31 -15.21 -11.77
N GLN A 141 -8.46 -14.54 -12.90
CA GLN A 141 -9.74 -14.26 -13.54
C GLN A 141 -9.90 -15.11 -14.82
N ASP A 142 -11.12 -15.20 -15.34
CA ASP A 142 -11.43 -15.93 -16.58
C ASP A 142 -10.78 -15.30 -17.83
N LYS A 143 -10.44 -14.01 -17.76
CA LYS A 143 -9.76 -13.25 -18.83
C LYS A 143 -8.37 -12.82 -18.40
N VAL A 144 -7.53 -12.58 -19.40
CA VAL A 144 -6.21 -11.95 -19.19
C VAL A 144 -6.40 -10.59 -18.53
N CYS A 145 -5.75 -10.37 -17.39
CA CYS A 145 -5.75 -9.10 -16.69
C CYS A 145 -4.35 -8.49 -16.64
N ILE A 146 -4.29 -7.16 -16.74
CA ILE A 146 -3.05 -6.41 -16.62
C ILE A 146 -3.22 -5.24 -15.65
N PRO A 147 -2.16 -4.77 -14.98
CA PRO A 147 -2.21 -3.57 -14.15
C PRO A 147 -2.20 -2.31 -15.01
N SER A 148 -2.92 -1.29 -14.58
CA SER A 148 -2.83 0.06 -15.17
C SER A 148 -1.49 0.72 -14.85
N ALA A 149 -1.10 1.75 -15.60
CA ALA A 149 0.18 2.47 -15.43
C ALA A 149 0.39 3.07 -14.03
N ASN A 150 -0.67 3.21 -13.23
CA ASN A 150 -0.61 3.73 -11.87
C ASN A 150 -0.41 2.62 -10.81
N LEU A 151 -0.22 1.38 -11.25
CA LEU A 151 0.10 0.22 -10.43
C LEU A 151 1.45 -0.36 -10.85
N THR A 152 2.14 -0.91 -9.88
CA THR A 152 3.31 -1.77 -10.08
C THR A 152 2.94 -3.16 -9.61
N ALA A 153 3.20 -4.16 -10.44
CA ALA A 153 3.04 -5.56 -10.08
C ALA A 153 4.35 -6.10 -9.51
N ILE A 154 4.22 -6.87 -8.46
CA ILE A 154 5.30 -7.57 -7.77
C ILE A 154 4.93 -9.05 -7.83
N ARG A 155 5.67 -9.83 -8.57
CA ARG A 155 5.49 -11.28 -8.70
C ARG A 155 6.43 -11.99 -7.73
N PRO A 156 5.91 -12.57 -6.66
CA PRO A 156 6.72 -13.29 -5.70
C PRO A 156 7.45 -14.49 -6.31
N LYS A 157 8.70 -14.72 -5.90
CA LYS A 157 9.43 -15.96 -6.15
C LYS A 157 9.15 -16.95 -5.00
N GLU A 158 9.70 -18.15 -5.11
CA GLU A 158 9.44 -19.29 -4.22
C GLU A 158 9.55 -18.97 -2.71
N ALA A 159 10.43 -18.05 -2.31
CA ALA A 159 10.66 -17.72 -0.90
C ALA A 159 9.66 -16.72 -0.31
N LEU A 160 8.78 -16.12 -1.11
CA LEU A 160 7.89 -15.02 -0.71
C LEU A 160 6.43 -15.37 -1.00
N ASN A 161 5.58 -15.29 0.01
CA ASN A 161 4.13 -15.38 -0.14
C ASN A 161 3.55 -13.99 -0.49
N GLY A 162 2.76 -13.91 -1.58
CA GLY A 162 2.17 -12.65 -2.03
C GLY A 162 1.21 -12.02 -1.01
N LYS A 163 0.39 -12.82 -0.33
CA LYS A 163 -0.51 -12.30 0.72
C LYS A 163 0.28 -11.75 1.91
N TYR A 164 1.34 -12.45 2.32
CA TYR A 164 2.25 -11.95 3.35
C TYR A 164 2.86 -10.59 2.94
N LEU A 165 3.36 -10.48 1.70
CA LEU A 165 3.91 -9.22 1.20
C LEU A 165 2.86 -8.09 1.22
N SER A 166 1.64 -8.37 0.80
CA SER A 166 0.55 -7.39 0.84
C SER A 166 0.26 -6.93 2.27
N ILE A 167 0.19 -7.84 3.24
CA ILE A 167 0.01 -7.54 4.66
C ILE A 167 1.19 -6.72 5.19
N PHE A 168 2.42 -7.07 4.83
CA PHE A 168 3.61 -6.31 5.22
C PHE A 168 3.55 -4.88 4.68
N ILE A 169 3.17 -4.68 3.42
CA ILE A 169 3.03 -3.35 2.79
C ILE A 169 1.96 -2.51 3.49
N GLU A 170 0.84 -3.10 3.89
CA GLU A 170 -0.24 -2.41 4.61
C GLU A 170 0.09 -2.15 6.09
N SER A 171 1.12 -2.80 6.64
CA SER A 171 1.55 -2.57 8.02
C SER A 171 2.14 -1.18 8.24
N PRO A 172 2.18 -0.67 9.49
CA PRO A 172 2.83 0.61 9.80
C PRO A 172 4.27 0.69 9.29
N VAL A 173 5.04 -0.39 9.40
CA VAL A 173 6.42 -0.49 8.90
C VAL A 173 6.46 -0.37 7.38
N GLY A 174 5.68 -1.19 6.67
CA GLY A 174 5.61 -1.17 5.21
C GLY A 174 5.19 0.18 4.66
N GLN A 175 4.17 0.80 5.28
CA GLN A 175 3.72 2.15 4.91
C GLN A 175 4.82 3.20 5.12
N THR A 176 5.55 3.13 6.21
CA THR A 176 6.66 4.04 6.50
C THR A 176 7.79 3.88 5.48
N LEU A 177 8.22 2.65 5.23
CA LEU A 177 9.26 2.35 4.26
C LEU A 177 8.88 2.82 2.85
N LEU A 178 7.65 2.57 2.40
CA LEU A 178 7.19 3.00 1.08
C LEU A 178 7.03 4.52 0.98
N LYS A 179 6.54 5.19 2.02
CA LYS A 179 6.47 6.66 2.07
C LYS A 179 7.86 7.29 2.00
N SER A 180 8.87 6.66 2.59
CA SER A 180 10.25 7.18 2.57
C SER A 180 10.85 7.22 1.15
N ILE A 181 10.42 6.33 0.27
CA ILE A 181 10.86 6.27 -1.13
C ILE A 181 9.93 6.99 -2.11
N GLN A 182 8.80 7.56 -1.63
CA GLN A 182 7.94 8.40 -2.47
C GLN A 182 8.63 9.72 -2.82
N ARG A 183 8.52 10.12 -4.08
CA ARG A 183 9.10 11.36 -4.61
C ARG A 183 8.04 12.18 -5.35
N GLY A 184 8.19 13.48 -5.33
CA GLY A 184 7.35 14.43 -6.07
C GLY A 184 6.71 15.47 -5.16
N ALA A 185 6.56 16.69 -5.66
CA ALA A 185 6.00 17.81 -4.89
C ALA A 185 4.46 17.89 -4.99
N THR A 186 3.90 17.59 -6.17
CA THR A 186 2.45 17.70 -6.45
C THR A 186 1.77 16.35 -6.48
N ILE A 187 2.41 15.37 -7.11
CA ILE A 187 1.93 14.00 -7.19
C ILE A 187 3.06 13.10 -6.73
N LEU A 188 2.86 12.45 -5.61
CA LEU A 188 3.81 11.48 -5.08
C LEU A 188 3.86 10.25 -5.99
N ASN A 189 5.06 9.73 -6.23
CA ASN A 189 5.29 8.58 -7.08
C ASN A 189 6.41 7.71 -6.49
N ILE A 190 6.25 6.40 -6.58
CA ILE A 190 7.28 5.42 -6.21
C ILE A 190 8.05 5.06 -7.48
N ASN A 191 9.37 5.30 -7.44
CA ASN A 191 10.23 4.91 -8.54
C ASN A 191 10.45 3.39 -8.53
N HIS A 192 10.55 2.79 -9.73
CA HIS A 192 10.78 1.35 -9.88
C HIS A 192 12.07 0.89 -9.18
N LYS A 193 13.17 1.63 -9.38
CA LYS A 193 14.45 1.29 -8.75
C LYS A 193 14.37 1.32 -7.22
N ASP A 194 13.75 2.37 -6.66
CA ASP A 194 13.63 2.52 -5.21
C ASP A 194 12.75 1.39 -4.61
N LEU A 195 11.74 0.93 -5.36
CA LEU A 195 10.92 -0.21 -4.95
C LEU A 195 11.70 -1.54 -5.02
N CYS A 196 12.55 -1.73 -6.02
CA CYS A 196 13.42 -2.90 -6.12
C CYS A 196 14.37 -3.01 -4.91
N GLU A 197 14.92 -1.89 -4.48
CA GLU A 197 15.85 -1.82 -3.35
C GLU A 197 15.18 -1.80 -1.97
N LEU A 198 13.84 -1.83 -1.91
CA LEU A 198 13.09 -1.81 -0.66
C LEU A 198 13.44 -3.03 0.19
N MET A 199 13.87 -2.78 1.44
CA MET A 199 14.16 -3.86 2.39
C MET A 199 12.87 -4.35 3.04
N ILE A 200 12.56 -5.62 2.90
CA ILE A 200 11.40 -6.26 3.51
C ILE A 200 11.83 -7.34 4.51
N SER A 201 11.03 -7.56 5.57
CA SER A 201 11.22 -8.71 6.44
C SER A 201 10.84 -9.99 5.69
N LEU A 202 11.69 -11.00 5.75
CA LEU A 202 11.46 -12.28 5.10
C LEU A 202 11.58 -13.42 6.13
N PRO A 203 10.54 -13.71 6.92
CA PRO A 203 10.52 -14.90 7.77
C PRO A 203 10.42 -16.18 6.94
N SER A 204 10.51 -17.34 7.56
CA SER A 204 10.29 -18.62 6.86
C SER A 204 8.91 -18.69 6.24
N LEU A 205 8.73 -19.45 5.17
CA LEU A 205 7.42 -19.64 4.51
C LEU A 205 6.33 -20.09 5.50
N GLU A 206 6.67 -21.01 6.40
CA GLU A 206 5.76 -21.47 7.45
C GLU A 206 5.28 -20.31 8.36
N GLN A 207 6.16 -19.38 8.68
CA GLN A 207 5.82 -18.21 9.47
C GLN A 207 4.98 -17.20 8.65
N GLN A 208 5.30 -17.03 7.36
CA GLN A 208 4.50 -16.21 6.46
C GLN A 208 3.07 -16.73 6.33
N GLU A 209 2.91 -18.06 6.15
CA GLU A 209 1.60 -18.72 6.07
C GLU A 209 0.79 -18.54 7.36
N LYS A 210 1.39 -18.74 8.52
CA LYS A 210 0.74 -18.49 9.82
C LYS A 210 0.24 -17.05 9.96
N ILE A 211 1.04 -16.07 9.55
CA ILE A 211 0.65 -14.65 9.58
C ILE A 211 -0.54 -14.41 8.66
N VAL A 212 -0.52 -14.98 7.46
CA VAL A 212 -1.62 -14.86 6.49
C VAL A 212 -2.90 -15.49 7.04
N GLU A 213 -2.83 -16.71 7.54
CA GLU A 213 -3.99 -17.41 8.12
C GLU A 213 -4.62 -16.62 9.29
N GLU A 214 -3.79 -16.11 10.17
CA GLU A 214 -4.23 -15.31 11.30
C GLU A 214 -4.88 -14.01 10.83
N TYR A 215 -4.24 -13.30 9.90
CA TYR A 215 -4.79 -12.08 9.32
C TYR A 215 -6.16 -12.33 8.64
N GLU A 216 -6.26 -13.37 7.81
CA GLU A 216 -7.53 -13.70 7.12
C GLU A 216 -8.64 -14.09 8.11
N ARG A 217 -8.31 -14.81 9.18
CA ARG A 217 -9.27 -15.15 10.24
C ARG A 217 -9.82 -13.89 10.90
N GLU A 218 -8.94 -13.01 11.35
CA GLU A 218 -9.33 -11.76 12.01
C GLU A 218 -10.05 -10.80 11.06
N ALA A 219 -9.61 -10.71 9.80
CA ALA A 219 -10.28 -9.90 8.79
C ALA A 219 -11.72 -10.39 8.51
N LYS A 220 -11.94 -11.70 8.43
CA LYS A 220 -13.30 -12.28 8.29
C LYS A 220 -14.17 -11.98 9.51
N LEU A 221 -13.61 -12.10 10.71
CA LEU A 221 -14.32 -11.76 11.94
C LEU A 221 -14.70 -10.27 11.98
N TYR A 222 -13.75 -9.40 11.64
CA TYR A 222 -13.99 -7.97 11.55
C TYR A 222 -15.10 -7.62 10.54
N GLN A 223 -15.07 -8.20 9.35
CA GLN A 223 -16.09 -7.99 8.32
C GLN A 223 -17.48 -8.42 8.81
N LYS A 224 -17.57 -9.58 9.48
CA LYS A 224 -18.82 -10.08 10.05
C LYS A 224 -19.39 -9.12 11.09
N ILE A 225 -18.58 -8.71 12.06
CA ILE A 225 -19.01 -7.79 13.14
C ILE A 225 -19.43 -6.44 12.55
N THR A 226 -18.66 -5.92 11.59
CA THR A 226 -18.97 -4.63 10.93
C THR A 226 -20.29 -4.69 10.18
N LYS A 227 -20.54 -5.78 9.44
CA LYS A 227 -21.81 -6.00 8.73
C LYS A 227 -22.99 -6.07 9.69
N GLU A 228 -22.87 -6.87 10.76
CA GLU A 228 -23.93 -6.99 11.78
C GLU A 228 -24.22 -5.64 12.47
N ALA A 229 -23.17 -4.87 12.77
CA ALA A 229 -23.32 -3.54 13.36
C ALA A 229 -24.00 -2.57 12.41
N GLN A 230 -23.66 -2.60 11.12
CA GLN A 230 -24.26 -1.77 10.09
C GLN A 230 -25.73 -2.11 9.85
N GLU A 231 -26.08 -3.38 9.74
CA GLU A 231 -27.46 -3.85 9.59
C GLU A 231 -28.33 -3.42 10.79
N ARG A 232 -27.80 -3.55 12.01
CA ARG A 232 -28.46 -3.10 13.24
C ARG A 232 -28.69 -1.59 13.25
N TRP A 233 -27.69 -0.82 12.83
CA TRP A 233 -27.80 0.63 12.72
C TRP A 233 -28.86 1.05 11.68
N GLU A 234 -28.86 0.44 10.50
CA GLU A 234 -29.85 0.72 9.45
C GLU A 234 -31.27 0.41 9.92
N ALA A 235 -31.48 -0.72 10.59
CA ALA A 235 -32.79 -1.08 11.13
C ALA A 235 -33.26 -0.07 12.19
N ALA A 236 -32.37 0.36 13.09
CA ALA A 236 -32.68 1.37 14.10
C ALA A 236 -33.00 2.72 13.44
N ARG A 237 -32.23 3.14 12.45
CA ARG A 237 -32.40 4.38 11.70
C ARG A 237 -33.75 4.43 11.00
N ILE A 238 -34.13 3.35 10.33
CA ILE A 238 -35.43 3.25 9.64
C ILE A 238 -36.58 3.39 10.64
N LYS A 239 -36.49 2.77 11.82
CA LYS A 239 -37.50 2.89 12.87
C LYS A 239 -37.63 4.33 13.37
N LEU A 240 -36.51 4.98 13.68
CA LEU A 240 -36.48 6.38 14.13
C LEU A 240 -37.05 7.34 13.09
N TYR A 241 -36.73 7.14 11.81
CA TYR A 241 -37.26 8.00 10.74
C TYR A 241 -38.78 7.91 10.58
N LYS A 242 -39.38 6.74 10.86
CA LYS A 242 -40.85 6.61 10.86
C LYS A 242 -41.53 7.38 11.97
N GLU A 243 -40.84 7.73 13.04
CA GLU A 243 -41.34 8.55 14.15
C GLU A 243 -41.26 10.05 13.86
N LEU A 244 -40.58 10.47 12.75
CA LEU A 244 -40.45 11.89 12.38
C LEU A 244 -41.61 12.43 11.55
N TYR A 245 -42.43 11.57 10.99
CA TYR A 245 -43.63 11.85 10.21
C TYR A 245 -44.68 10.81 10.54
#